data_fdcf62fbf895bb0403bc33167fecdff3
#
_entry.id   fdcf62fbf895bb0403bc33167fecdff3
#
_cell.length_a   1.000
_cell.length_b   1.000
_cell.length_c   1.000
_cell.angle_alpha   90.00
_cell.angle_beta   90.00
_cell.angle_gamma   90.00
#
_symmetry.space_group_name_H-M   'P 1'
#
loop_
_entity.id
_entity.type
_entity.pdbx_description
1 polymer ?
#
loop_
_entity_poly.entity_id
_entity_poly.type
_entity_poly.pdbx_seq_one_letter_code
_entity_poly.pdbx_strand_id
1 'polypeptide(L)'
;NWETHQLPGPQCLATTQQLQQQLKTAQAQIDGVNRLSPEFIKAHELGTMEPEECNPFLMSSFYALLFCQLVYAPDYFQYVFASNFGDSYTLHKKHLQALSFNREEKTWFLKGPAHIASLAQLLVVYPDARIVFTHRNPLECMPSMASLTAMIRMVCLPTQDLKLIGPGMMKHLQQMLD
;
A
#
# COMPACT_ATOMS: atom_id res chain seq x y z
N ASN A 1 1.58 4.65 -10.15
CA ASN A 1 2.53 4.80 -11.24
C ASN A 1 3.52 3.62 -11.22
N TRP A 2 3.96 3.12 -12.40
CA TRP A 2 4.91 2.00 -12.54
C TRP A 2 6.18 2.17 -11.70
N GLU A 3 6.59 3.39 -11.44
CA GLU A 3 7.74 3.73 -10.59
C GLU A 3 7.59 3.22 -9.15
N THR A 4 6.37 3.05 -8.66
CA THR A 4 6.13 2.51 -7.33
C THR A 4 6.25 1.00 -7.28
N HIS A 5 6.00 0.31 -8.40
CA HIS A 5 6.07 -1.14 -8.49
C HIS A 5 7.49 -1.65 -8.71
N GLN A 6 8.38 -0.81 -9.25
CA GLN A 6 9.69 -1.23 -9.72
C GLN A 6 10.85 -0.54 -8.99
N LEU A 7 10.60 -0.06 -7.80
CA LEU A 7 11.71 0.55 -7.05
C LEU A 7 13.06 -0.14 -7.23
N PRO A 8 14.11 0.50 -6.98
CA PRO A 8 14.34 1.79 -6.35
C PRO A 8 15.49 2.53 -7.00
N GLY A 9 15.26 3.48 -7.72
CA GLY A 9 16.35 4.33 -8.16
C GLY A 9 15.81 5.56 -8.86
N PRO A 10 16.63 6.62 -9.00
CA PRO A 10 16.22 7.77 -9.76
C PRO A 10 15.99 7.34 -11.21
N GLN A 11 14.74 7.29 -11.62
CA GLN A 11 14.35 6.84 -12.97
C GLN A 11 14.98 7.70 -14.07
N CYS A 12 15.32 8.96 -13.76
CA CYS A 12 16.02 9.87 -14.65
C CYS A 12 17.45 9.39 -15.02
N LEU A 13 18.02 8.44 -14.29
CA LEU A 13 19.33 7.85 -14.59
C LEU A 13 19.23 6.56 -15.42
N ALA A 14 18.04 6.04 -15.63
CA ALA A 14 17.82 4.82 -16.39
C ALA A 14 17.87 5.10 -17.90
N THR A 15 18.46 4.19 -18.65
CA THR A 15 18.41 4.22 -20.12
C THR A 15 17.01 3.87 -20.62
N THR A 16 16.68 4.26 -21.85
CA THR A 16 15.39 3.89 -22.48
C THR A 16 15.15 2.39 -22.45
N GLN A 17 16.17 1.57 -22.69
CA GLN A 17 16.06 0.11 -22.64
C GLN A 17 15.75 -0.39 -21.23
N GLN A 18 16.39 0.17 -20.20
CA GLN A 18 16.12 -0.17 -18.81
C GLN A 18 14.69 0.21 -18.41
N LEU A 19 14.21 1.40 -18.82
CA LEU A 19 12.82 1.82 -18.57
C LEU A 19 11.81 0.88 -19.23
N GLN A 20 12.05 0.51 -20.50
CA GLN A 20 11.18 -0.46 -21.21
C GLN A 20 11.15 -1.82 -20.52
N GLN A 21 12.30 -2.29 -20.00
CA GLN A 21 12.36 -3.55 -19.27
C GLN A 21 11.61 -3.46 -17.95
N GLN A 22 11.73 -2.37 -17.21
CA GLN A 22 11.00 -2.13 -15.97
C GLN A 22 9.48 -2.10 -16.20
N LEU A 23 9.03 -1.42 -17.25
CA LEU A 23 7.61 -1.40 -17.63
C LEU A 23 7.08 -2.81 -17.95
N LYS A 24 7.83 -3.61 -18.72
CA LYS A 24 7.46 -5.00 -19.00
C LYS A 24 7.37 -5.85 -17.74
N THR A 25 8.32 -5.67 -16.82
CA THR A 25 8.31 -6.40 -15.55
C THR A 25 7.12 -6.00 -14.67
N ALA A 26 6.83 -4.68 -14.58
CA ALA A 26 5.66 -4.20 -13.86
C ALA A 26 4.34 -4.73 -14.46
N GLN A 27 4.22 -4.73 -15.78
CA GLN A 27 3.05 -5.30 -16.46
C GLN A 27 2.88 -6.78 -16.15
N ALA A 28 3.96 -7.56 -16.23
CA ALA A 28 3.91 -8.99 -15.91
C ALA A 28 3.49 -9.28 -14.46
N GLN A 29 3.86 -8.43 -13.51
CA GLN A 29 3.43 -8.52 -12.11
C GLN A 29 1.92 -8.24 -11.99
N ILE A 30 1.44 -7.17 -12.62
CA ILE A 30 0.01 -6.81 -12.66
C ILE A 30 -0.80 -7.94 -13.29
N ASP A 31 -0.37 -8.48 -14.42
CA ASP A 31 -1.01 -9.62 -15.08
C ASP A 31 -1.04 -10.86 -14.18
N GLY A 32 -0.01 -11.06 -13.36
CA GLY A 32 0.06 -12.11 -12.36
C GLY A 32 -1.02 -11.94 -11.29
N VAL A 33 -1.14 -10.74 -10.71
CA VAL A 33 -2.18 -10.42 -9.72
C VAL A 33 -3.58 -10.62 -10.32
N ASN A 34 -3.81 -10.12 -11.53
CA ASN A 34 -5.11 -10.23 -12.20
C ASN A 34 -5.51 -11.69 -12.50
N ARG A 35 -4.54 -12.58 -12.76
CA ARG A 35 -4.80 -14.02 -12.91
C ARG A 35 -5.15 -14.71 -11.61
N LEU A 36 -4.49 -14.31 -10.52
CA LEU A 36 -4.70 -14.90 -9.20
C LEU A 36 -5.99 -14.40 -8.54
N SER A 37 -6.36 -13.15 -8.78
CA SER A 37 -7.58 -12.54 -8.25
C SER A 37 -8.28 -11.67 -9.30
N PRO A 38 -9.04 -12.26 -10.26
CA PRO A 38 -9.69 -11.50 -11.34
C PRO A 38 -10.72 -10.48 -10.85
N GLU A 39 -11.29 -10.69 -9.68
CA GLU A 39 -12.25 -9.75 -9.09
C GLU A 39 -11.56 -8.52 -8.47
N PHE A 40 -10.29 -8.63 -8.13
CA PHE A 40 -9.54 -7.55 -7.51
C PHE A 40 -9.43 -6.31 -8.43
N ILE A 41 -9.22 -6.50 -9.73
CA ILE A 41 -9.12 -5.40 -10.69
C ILE A 41 -10.41 -4.57 -10.78
N LYS A 42 -11.56 -5.16 -10.46
CA LYS A 42 -12.86 -4.44 -10.42
C LYS A 42 -12.97 -3.52 -9.20
N ALA A 43 -12.26 -3.86 -8.13
CA ALA A 43 -12.26 -3.11 -6.88
C ALA A 43 -11.09 -2.12 -6.80
N HIS A 44 -9.97 -2.44 -7.44
CA HIS A 44 -8.75 -1.64 -7.44
C HIS A 44 -8.06 -1.74 -8.80
N GLU A 45 -8.15 -0.67 -9.57
CA GLU A 45 -7.50 -0.59 -10.87
C GLU A 45 -5.98 -0.57 -10.70
N LEU A 46 -5.30 -1.51 -11.34
CA LEU A 46 -3.85 -1.59 -11.39
C LEU A 46 -3.37 -1.36 -12.82
N GLY A 47 -2.44 -0.45 -12.99
CA GLY A 47 -1.84 -0.18 -14.28
C GLY A 47 -0.43 0.39 -14.17
N THR A 48 0.42 0.10 -15.13
CA THR A 48 1.80 0.58 -15.14
C THR A 48 1.91 2.11 -15.16
N MET A 49 0.88 2.80 -15.64
CA MET A 49 0.84 4.27 -15.72
C MET A 49 -0.19 4.89 -14.77
N GLU A 50 -0.99 4.07 -14.09
CA GLU A 50 -2.00 4.53 -13.15
C GLU A 50 -1.38 4.96 -11.81
N PRO A 51 -2.01 5.90 -11.10
CA PRO A 51 -1.60 6.26 -9.75
C PRO A 51 -1.68 5.06 -8.81
N GLU A 52 -0.73 4.94 -7.90
CA GLU A 52 -0.70 3.87 -6.90
C GLU A 52 -0.64 4.45 -5.48
N GLU A 53 -1.05 3.66 -4.50
CA GLU A 53 -1.00 4.00 -3.09
C GLU A 53 0.43 3.96 -2.53
N CYS A 54 0.62 4.48 -1.30
CA CYS A 54 1.91 4.41 -0.59
C CYS A 54 2.29 2.99 -0.11
N ASN A 55 1.39 2.02 -0.22
CA ASN A 55 1.59 0.67 0.28
C ASN A 55 2.91 0.01 -0.18
N PRO A 56 3.31 0.04 -1.47
CA PRO A 56 4.58 -0.54 -1.91
C PRO A 56 5.79 0.03 -1.18
N PHE A 57 5.79 1.35 -0.90
CA PHE A 57 6.88 1.99 -0.16
C PHE A 57 6.91 1.56 1.31
N LEU A 58 5.76 1.48 1.96
CA LEU A 58 5.65 1.03 3.34
C LEU A 58 6.01 -0.45 3.48
N MET A 59 5.62 -1.29 2.53
CA MET A 59 5.96 -2.72 2.51
C MET A 59 7.48 -2.97 2.49
N SER A 60 8.25 -2.09 1.87
CA SER A 60 9.71 -2.23 1.81
C SER A 60 10.41 -2.17 3.16
N SER A 61 9.73 -1.63 4.19
CA SER A 61 10.22 -1.59 5.57
C SER A 61 9.81 -2.81 6.40
N PHE A 62 8.97 -3.69 5.89
CA PHE A 62 8.28 -4.75 6.63
C PHE A 62 7.36 -4.27 7.77
N TYR A 63 7.09 -2.97 7.89
CA TYR A 63 6.11 -2.39 8.82
C TYR A 63 4.90 -1.87 8.02
N ALA A 64 4.17 -2.78 7.39
CA ALA A 64 3.05 -2.42 6.53
C ALA A 64 1.80 -3.24 6.83
N LEU A 65 0.69 -2.55 7.06
CA LEU A 65 -0.61 -3.18 7.33
C LEU A 65 -1.13 -4.00 6.15
N LEU A 66 -0.67 -3.73 4.92
CA LEU A 66 -1.07 -4.52 3.76
C LEU A 66 -0.70 -6.00 3.89
N PHE A 67 0.41 -6.35 4.58
CA PHE A 67 0.74 -7.75 4.84
C PHE A 67 -0.35 -8.47 5.64
N CYS A 68 -1.03 -7.76 6.54
CA CYS A 68 -2.15 -8.32 7.32
C CYS A 68 -3.39 -8.62 6.45
N GLN A 69 -3.51 -7.94 5.30
CA GLN A 69 -4.55 -8.23 4.31
C GLN A 69 -4.16 -9.37 3.39
N LEU A 70 -2.88 -9.45 2.98
CA LEU A 70 -2.36 -10.51 2.12
C LEU A 70 -2.40 -11.89 2.77
N VAL A 71 -2.11 -11.97 4.07
CA VAL A 71 -2.08 -13.22 4.84
C VAL A 71 -2.77 -13.06 6.19
N TYR A 72 -3.30 -14.15 6.73
CA TYR A 72 -3.82 -14.16 8.09
C TYR A 72 -2.68 -14.35 9.09
N ALA A 73 -2.16 -13.24 9.62
CA ALA A 73 -1.02 -13.23 10.54
C ALA A 73 -1.31 -12.29 11.75
N PRO A 74 -2.15 -12.72 12.70
CA PRO A 74 -2.57 -11.89 13.82
C PRO A 74 -1.41 -11.44 14.70
N ASP A 75 -0.38 -12.26 14.91
CA ASP A 75 0.80 -11.92 15.71
C ASP A 75 1.65 -10.84 15.02
N TYR A 76 1.79 -10.94 13.70
CA TYR A 76 2.45 -9.89 12.92
C TYR A 76 1.68 -8.56 12.99
N PHE A 77 0.36 -8.60 12.98
CA PHE A 77 -0.45 -7.40 13.17
C PHE A 77 -0.17 -6.73 14.52
N GLN A 78 -0.16 -7.51 15.62
CA GLN A 78 0.17 -6.99 16.95
C GLN A 78 1.60 -6.42 16.99
N TYR A 79 2.54 -7.09 16.37
CA TYR A 79 3.93 -6.62 16.26
C TYR A 79 4.01 -5.27 15.53
N VAL A 80 3.34 -5.13 14.39
CA VAL A 80 3.35 -3.88 13.61
C VAL A 80 2.73 -2.73 14.41
N PHE A 81 1.61 -2.98 15.12
CA PHE A 81 0.96 -1.97 15.96
C PHE A 81 1.78 -1.58 17.19
N ALA A 82 2.50 -2.53 17.78
CA ALA A 82 3.40 -2.26 18.91
C ALA A 82 4.70 -1.56 18.49
N SER A 83 5.01 -1.55 17.19
CA SER A 83 6.26 -1.01 16.65
C SER A 83 6.12 0.48 16.32
N ASN A 84 7.27 1.17 16.30
CA ASN A 84 7.30 2.56 15.84
C ASN A 84 7.32 2.63 14.30
N PHE A 85 6.24 3.10 13.69
CA PHE A 85 6.12 3.31 12.25
C PHE A 85 7.07 4.40 11.70
N GLY A 86 7.81 5.10 12.53
CA GLY A 86 8.71 6.18 12.12
C GLY A 86 9.77 5.73 11.13
N ASP A 87 10.31 4.53 11.29
CA ASP A 87 11.29 3.96 10.36
C ASP A 87 10.69 3.71 8.97
N SER A 88 9.42 3.30 8.91
CA SER A 88 8.69 3.13 7.64
C SER A 88 8.55 4.46 6.91
N TYR A 89 8.20 5.54 7.62
CA TYR A 89 8.08 6.86 6.99
C TYR A 89 9.42 7.46 6.63
N THR A 90 10.48 7.18 7.38
CA THR A 90 11.84 7.58 7.03
C THR A 90 12.26 6.93 5.71
N LEU A 91 11.98 5.64 5.54
CA LEU A 91 12.26 4.93 4.30
C LEU A 91 11.34 5.41 3.16
N HIS A 92 10.05 5.60 3.43
CA HIS A 92 9.09 6.18 2.49
C HIS A 92 9.58 7.53 1.94
N LYS A 93 10.09 8.41 2.82
CA LYS A 93 10.67 9.71 2.41
C LYS A 93 11.87 9.52 1.48
N LYS A 94 12.74 8.56 1.75
CA LYS A 94 13.88 8.24 0.87
C LYS A 94 13.41 7.77 -0.51
N HIS A 95 12.34 6.98 -0.59
CA HIS A 95 11.76 6.58 -1.87
C HIS A 95 11.25 7.80 -2.66
N LEU A 96 10.51 8.71 -2.01
CA LEU A 96 10.06 9.94 -2.67
C LEU A 96 11.22 10.81 -3.13
N GLN A 97 12.28 10.94 -2.31
CA GLN A 97 13.49 11.66 -2.69
C GLN A 97 14.17 11.03 -3.91
N ALA A 98 14.28 9.70 -3.95
CA ALA A 98 14.83 9.00 -5.11
C ALA A 98 14.00 9.23 -6.38
N LEU A 99 12.69 9.21 -6.28
CA LEU A 99 11.79 9.49 -7.40
C LEU A 99 11.82 10.96 -7.85
N SER A 100 12.09 11.89 -6.93
CA SER A 100 12.18 13.32 -7.23
C SER A 100 13.58 13.73 -7.71
N PHE A 101 14.57 12.85 -7.61
CA PHE A 101 15.96 13.18 -7.94
C PHE A 101 16.09 13.68 -9.39
N ASN A 102 16.71 14.85 -9.53
CA ASN A 102 16.93 15.54 -10.82
C ASN A 102 15.65 15.78 -11.64
N ARG A 103 14.52 16.00 -10.94
CA ARG A 103 13.23 16.41 -11.52
C ARG A 103 12.85 17.78 -10.99
N GLU A 104 11.94 18.46 -11.71
CA GLU A 104 11.33 19.69 -11.20
C GLU A 104 10.67 19.44 -9.85
N GLU A 105 10.83 20.39 -8.94
CA GLU A 105 10.21 20.35 -7.64
C GLU A 105 8.69 20.43 -7.78
N LYS A 106 7.99 19.41 -7.28
CA LYS A 106 6.53 19.29 -7.34
C LYS A 106 5.99 18.81 -6.00
N THR A 107 4.78 19.26 -5.70
CA THR A 107 4.06 18.76 -4.52
C THR A 107 3.61 17.32 -4.76
N TRP A 108 3.93 16.44 -3.82
CA TRP A 108 3.43 15.07 -3.83
C TRP A 108 1.97 15.03 -3.37
N PHE A 109 1.15 14.35 -4.15
CA PHE A 109 -0.18 13.91 -3.74
C PHE A 109 -0.10 12.42 -3.44
N LEU A 110 -0.21 12.08 -2.16
CA LEU A 110 -0.03 10.73 -1.67
C LEU A 110 -1.36 10.19 -1.14
N LYS A 111 -1.58 8.89 -1.27
CA LYS A 111 -2.77 8.23 -0.79
C LYS A 111 -2.38 6.89 -0.16
N GLY A 112 -2.93 6.60 1.01
CA GLY A 112 -2.77 5.31 1.68
C GLY A 112 -3.70 5.19 2.87
N PRO A 113 -4.65 4.26 2.86
CA PRO A 113 -5.55 4.04 4.00
C PRO A 113 -4.81 3.71 5.29
N ALA A 114 -3.65 3.05 5.19
CA ALA A 114 -2.82 2.67 6.32
C ALA A 114 -2.25 3.87 7.11
N HIS A 115 -2.19 5.06 6.52
CA HIS A 115 -1.67 6.25 7.20
C HIS A 115 -2.48 6.62 8.45
N ILE A 116 -3.76 6.28 8.52
CA ILE A 116 -4.60 6.57 9.68
C ILE A 116 -4.07 5.94 10.97
N ALA A 117 -3.42 4.79 10.87
CA ALA A 117 -2.88 4.07 12.02
C ALA A 117 -1.60 4.69 12.62
N SER A 118 -1.00 5.68 11.95
CA SER A 118 0.32 6.17 12.32
C SER A 118 0.55 7.64 11.94
N LEU A 119 -0.49 8.46 12.08
CA LEU A 119 -0.46 9.87 11.71
C LEU A 119 0.58 10.66 12.49
N ALA A 120 0.75 10.36 13.78
CA ALA A 120 1.75 11.03 14.60
C ALA A 120 3.17 10.83 14.03
N GLN A 121 3.52 9.60 13.67
CA GLN A 121 4.81 9.26 13.08
C GLN A 121 4.97 9.84 11.67
N LEU A 122 3.89 9.85 10.89
CA LEU A 122 3.88 10.51 9.58
C LEU A 122 4.23 12.00 9.74
N LEU A 123 3.60 12.70 10.66
CA LEU A 123 3.81 14.14 10.88
C LEU A 123 5.20 14.47 11.46
N VAL A 124 5.84 13.54 12.17
CA VAL A 124 7.25 13.70 12.58
C VAL A 124 8.17 13.76 11.36
N VAL A 125 7.91 12.91 10.35
CA VAL A 125 8.75 12.84 9.13
C VAL A 125 8.37 13.90 8.09
N TYR A 126 7.09 14.27 8.05
CA TYR A 126 6.51 15.26 7.13
C TYR A 126 5.74 16.34 7.92
N PRO A 127 6.44 17.24 8.62
CA PRO A 127 5.79 18.22 9.49
C PRO A 127 4.94 19.27 8.75
N ASP A 128 5.15 19.40 7.45
CA ASP A 128 4.43 20.29 6.55
C ASP A 128 3.30 19.59 5.78
N ALA A 129 3.05 18.30 6.05
CA ALA A 129 2.01 17.55 5.36
C ALA A 129 0.62 18.12 5.63
N ARG A 130 -0.17 18.28 4.56
CA ARG A 130 -1.59 18.61 4.64
C ARG A 130 -2.39 17.34 4.48
N ILE A 131 -3.18 17.00 5.50
CA ILE A 131 -3.90 15.74 5.56
C ILE A 131 -5.38 15.99 5.23
N VAL A 132 -5.90 15.20 4.31
CA VAL A 132 -7.32 15.17 3.97
C VAL A 132 -7.88 13.80 4.36
N PHE A 133 -8.87 13.80 5.24
CA PHE A 133 -9.62 12.60 5.60
C PHE A 133 -10.89 12.50 4.80
N THR A 134 -11.12 11.36 4.19
CA THR A 134 -12.41 11.03 3.56
C THR A 134 -13.21 10.16 4.52
N HIS A 135 -14.46 10.55 4.77
CA HIS A 135 -15.37 9.83 5.65
C HIS A 135 -16.47 9.15 4.85
N ARG A 136 -16.82 7.96 5.25
CA ARG A 136 -17.92 7.17 4.70
C ARG A 136 -18.64 6.45 5.83
N ASN A 137 -19.92 6.11 5.61
CA ASN A 137 -20.69 5.34 6.56
C ASN A 137 -19.99 4.00 6.91
N PRO A 138 -19.69 3.73 8.19
CA PRO A 138 -19.00 2.50 8.61
C PRO A 138 -19.75 1.23 8.18
N LEU A 139 -21.09 1.24 8.15
CA LEU A 139 -21.91 0.11 7.71
C LEU A 139 -21.68 -0.25 6.22
N GLU A 140 -21.20 0.69 5.42
CA GLU A 140 -20.82 0.47 4.02
C GLU A 140 -19.33 0.16 3.88
N CYS A 141 -18.48 0.82 4.69
CA CYS A 141 -17.04 0.61 4.66
C CYS A 141 -16.64 -0.80 5.05
N MET A 142 -17.25 -1.32 6.12
CA MET A 142 -16.85 -2.62 6.69
C MET A 142 -17.05 -3.78 5.72
N PRO A 143 -18.24 -3.99 5.12
CA PRO A 143 -18.42 -5.04 4.12
C PRO A 143 -17.51 -4.86 2.91
N SER A 144 -17.30 -3.61 2.46
CA SER A 144 -16.41 -3.29 1.34
C SER A 144 -14.97 -3.67 1.63
N MET A 145 -14.46 -3.33 2.82
CA MET A 145 -13.11 -3.70 3.24
C MET A 145 -12.93 -5.20 3.42
N ALA A 146 -13.94 -5.89 3.95
CA ALA A 146 -13.91 -7.35 4.07
C ALA A 146 -13.84 -8.02 2.69
N SER A 147 -14.63 -7.54 1.73
CA SER A 147 -14.60 -8.02 0.35
C SER A 147 -13.27 -7.74 -0.32
N LEU A 148 -12.73 -6.54 -0.18
CA LEU A 148 -11.41 -6.18 -0.71
C LEU A 148 -10.30 -7.06 -0.10
N THR A 149 -10.35 -7.28 1.22
CA THR A 149 -9.38 -8.17 1.89
C THR A 149 -9.47 -9.60 1.37
N ALA A 150 -10.68 -10.11 1.12
CA ALA A 150 -10.86 -11.43 0.51
C ALA A 150 -10.20 -11.52 -0.86
N MET A 151 -10.39 -10.50 -1.71
CA MET A 151 -9.79 -10.44 -3.05
C MET A 151 -8.26 -10.32 -3.01
N ILE A 152 -7.72 -9.44 -2.16
CA ILE A 152 -6.28 -9.27 -1.98
C ILE A 152 -5.64 -10.57 -1.48
N ARG A 153 -6.28 -11.21 -0.51
CA ARG A 153 -5.76 -12.44 0.09
C ARG A 153 -5.72 -13.62 -0.88
N MET A 154 -6.61 -13.67 -1.87
CA MET A 154 -6.58 -14.69 -2.91
C MET A 154 -5.28 -14.70 -3.72
N VAL A 155 -4.57 -13.57 -3.79
CA VAL A 155 -3.25 -13.49 -4.45
C VAL A 155 -2.22 -14.40 -3.77
N CYS A 156 -2.30 -14.52 -2.43
CA CYS A 156 -1.34 -15.31 -1.64
C CYS A 156 -1.93 -16.62 -1.13
N LEU A 157 -3.24 -16.65 -0.87
CA LEU A 157 -3.94 -17.78 -0.26
C LEU A 157 -5.18 -18.15 -1.10
N PRO A 158 -5.06 -19.09 -2.02
CA PRO A 158 -6.17 -19.49 -2.90
C PRO A 158 -7.35 -20.14 -2.13
N THR A 159 -7.10 -20.63 -0.92
CA THR A 159 -8.13 -21.14 -0.01
C THR A 159 -8.14 -20.35 1.29
N GLN A 160 -9.28 -19.82 1.68
CA GLN A 160 -9.43 -19.02 2.90
C GLN A 160 -10.81 -19.21 3.53
N ASP A 161 -10.89 -19.12 4.86
CA ASP A 161 -12.16 -19.06 5.57
C ASP A 161 -12.68 -17.60 5.56
N LEU A 162 -13.65 -17.33 4.71
CA LEU A 162 -14.27 -16.01 4.56
C LEU A 162 -14.94 -15.53 5.86
N LYS A 163 -15.37 -16.43 6.74
CA LYS A 163 -16.03 -16.09 8.02
C LYS A 163 -15.07 -15.40 9.00
N LEU A 164 -13.77 -15.63 8.86
CA LEU A 164 -12.74 -15.03 9.72
C LEU A 164 -12.36 -13.61 9.29
N ILE A 165 -12.66 -13.20 8.05
CA ILE A 165 -12.21 -11.92 7.51
C ILE A 165 -12.94 -10.77 8.21
N GLY A 166 -14.26 -10.79 8.28
CA GLY A 166 -15.04 -9.72 8.89
C GLY A 166 -14.65 -9.42 10.35
N PRO A 167 -14.68 -10.41 11.25
CA PRO A 167 -14.26 -10.23 12.64
C PRO A 167 -12.81 -9.75 12.78
N GLY A 168 -11.90 -10.27 11.95
CA GLY A 168 -10.50 -9.84 11.91
C GLY A 168 -10.37 -8.36 11.52
N MET A 169 -11.08 -7.94 10.48
CA MET A 169 -11.07 -6.55 10.02
C MET A 169 -11.67 -5.60 11.05
N MET A 170 -12.75 -5.99 11.74
CA MET A 170 -13.32 -5.18 12.82
C MET A 170 -12.32 -4.91 13.92
N LYS A 171 -11.61 -5.95 14.38
CA LYS A 171 -10.57 -5.82 15.40
C LYS A 171 -9.43 -4.90 14.93
N HIS A 172 -8.99 -5.04 13.70
CA HIS A 172 -7.93 -4.20 13.13
C HIS A 172 -8.35 -2.73 13.06
N LEU A 173 -9.56 -2.45 12.59
CA LEU A 173 -10.06 -1.08 12.48
C LEU A 173 -10.27 -0.42 13.85
N GLN A 174 -10.77 -1.17 14.83
CA GLN A 174 -10.89 -0.66 16.18
C GLN A 174 -9.53 -0.22 16.72
N GLN A 175 -8.50 -1.04 16.57
CA GLN A 175 -7.14 -0.70 17.01
C GLN A 175 -6.51 0.48 16.24
N MET A 176 -6.96 0.74 15.01
CA MET A 176 -6.51 1.91 14.23
C MET A 176 -7.15 3.21 14.66
N LEU A 177 -8.28 3.15 15.35
CA LEU A 177 -9.07 4.32 15.78
C LEU A 177 -8.83 4.68 17.26
N ASP A 178 -8.36 3.74 18.06
CA ASP A 178 -7.96 3.94 19.46
C ASP A 178 -6.57 4.58 19.57
#